data_c1ea9f7b1723ba5f1290812313866faf
#
_entry.id   c1ea9f7b1723ba5f1290812313866faf
#
_cell.length_a   1.000
_cell.length_b   1.000
_cell.length_c   1.000
_cell.angle_alpha   90.00
_cell.angle_beta   90.00
_cell.angle_gamma   90.00
#
_symmetry.space_group_name_H-M   'P 1'
#
loop_
_entity.id
_entity.type
_entity.pdbx_description
1 polymer ?
#
loop_
_entity_poly.entity_id
_entity_poly.type
_entity_poly.pdbx_seq_one_letter_code
_entity_poly.pdbx_strand_id
1 'polypeptide(L)'
;ISEIGTDMSQFSSSKRLCCWAGLTPGSNESAGKKKSVKISRAGVYLKPYLVEVAHCAVKDKTNPYYAKKFEKISKRRGKKRAYIAIARKILVAIYHMFITGEVWNPADLASVETPIEDRIKYTKNNFNQSFKQLLSLGLTSEELIDLINQNANKLPV
;
A
#
# COMPACT_ATOMS: atom_id res chain seq x y z
N ILE A 1 18.23 1.34 -3.93
CA ILE A 1 19.59 1.77 -3.50
C ILE A 1 20.57 1.61 -4.64
N SER A 2 20.64 0.45 -5.32
CA SER A 2 21.61 0.20 -6.40
C SER A 2 21.55 1.20 -7.57
N GLU A 3 20.40 1.78 -7.85
CA GLU A 3 20.25 2.76 -8.94
C GLU A 3 20.30 4.22 -8.49
N ILE A 4 19.78 4.52 -7.30
CA ILE A 4 19.62 5.90 -6.84
C ILE A 4 20.58 6.29 -5.70
N GLY A 5 21.33 5.31 -5.16
CA GLY A 5 22.17 5.51 -3.98
C GLY A 5 21.34 5.82 -2.73
N THR A 6 22.03 6.23 -1.68
CA THR A 6 21.44 6.72 -0.42
C THR A 6 21.49 8.25 -0.33
N ASP A 7 22.35 8.89 -1.11
CA ASP A 7 22.49 10.34 -1.16
C ASP A 7 21.37 10.96 -2.02
N MET A 8 20.40 11.57 -1.37
CA MET A 8 19.29 12.25 -2.04
C MET A 8 19.62 13.68 -2.43
N SER A 9 20.80 14.23 -2.10
CA SER A 9 21.21 15.59 -2.48
C SER A 9 21.32 15.78 -3.99
N GLN A 10 21.58 14.69 -4.72
CA GLN A 10 21.58 14.65 -6.19
C GLN A 10 20.22 15.00 -6.83
N PHE A 11 19.13 14.93 -6.06
CA PHE A 11 17.80 15.30 -6.50
C PHE A 11 17.31 16.53 -5.74
N SER A 12 17.07 17.65 -6.42
CA SER A 12 16.60 18.88 -5.80
C SER A 12 15.22 18.76 -5.13
N SER A 13 14.49 17.67 -5.36
CA SER A 13 13.20 17.38 -4.72
C SER A 13 12.72 15.97 -5.01
N SER A 14 11.81 15.44 -4.17
CA SER A 14 11.12 14.19 -4.43
C SER A 14 10.38 14.16 -5.78
N LYS A 15 9.92 15.33 -6.26
CA LYS A 15 9.30 15.46 -7.59
C LYS A 15 10.31 15.16 -8.70
N ARG A 16 11.55 15.64 -8.58
CA ARG A 16 12.62 15.39 -9.56
C ARG A 16 13.01 13.93 -9.60
N LEU A 17 13.15 13.29 -8.43
CA LEU A 17 13.36 11.84 -8.35
C LEU A 17 12.22 11.06 -9.04
N CYS A 18 10.96 11.42 -8.80
CA CYS A 18 9.82 10.78 -9.46
C CYS A 18 9.80 11.01 -10.98
N CYS A 19 10.24 12.17 -11.47
CA CYS A 19 10.38 12.44 -12.90
C CYS A 19 11.47 11.55 -13.51
N TRP A 20 12.63 11.48 -12.85
CA TRP A 20 13.76 10.65 -13.27
C TRP A 20 13.34 9.16 -13.31
N ALA A 21 12.62 8.68 -12.30
CA ALA A 21 12.08 7.33 -12.24
C ALA A 21 10.91 7.06 -13.22
N GLY A 22 10.49 8.04 -14.01
CA GLY A 22 9.41 7.87 -14.99
C GLY A 22 8.02 7.62 -14.38
N LEU A 23 7.80 8.04 -13.12
CA LEU A 23 6.52 7.89 -12.40
C LEU A 23 5.63 9.15 -12.48
N THR A 24 6.00 10.12 -13.31
CA THR A 24 5.22 11.33 -13.53
C THR A 24 4.73 11.40 -14.97
N PRO A 25 3.55 11.97 -15.22
CA PRO A 25 3.10 12.24 -16.58
C PRO A 25 4.08 13.17 -17.29
N GLY A 26 4.35 12.89 -18.55
CA GLY A 26 5.09 13.82 -19.40
C GLY A 26 4.32 15.14 -19.58
N SER A 27 5.04 16.23 -19.73
CA SER A 27 4.46 17.52 -20.10
C SER A 27 4.12 17.49 -21.60
N ASN A 28 2.90 17.11 -21.93
CA ASN A 28 2.40 17.12 -23.30
C ASN A 28 1.16 18.01 -23.37
N GLU A 29 1.43 19.29 -23.29
CA GLU A 29 0.42 20.34 -23.35
C GLU A 29 0.78 21.32 -24.47
N SER A 30 -0.20 21.69 -25.28
CA SER A 30 -0.06 22.67 -26.35
C SER A 30 -1.30 23.54 -26.37
N ALA A 31 -1.12 24.88 -26.39
CA ALA A 31 -2.19 25.87 -26.37
C ALA A 31 -3.21 25.64 -25.24
N GLY A 32 -2.73 25.34 -24.01
CA GLY A 32 -3.59 25.06 -22.84
C GLY A 32 -4.32 23.72 -22.85
N LYS A 33 -4.15 22.93 -23.91
CA LYS A 33 -4.81 21.60 -24.03
C LYS A 33 -3.83 20.47 -23.75
N LYS A 34 -4.13 19.64 -22.74
CA LYS A 34 -3.37 18.41 -22.45
C LYS A 34 -3.64 17.35 -23.49
N LYS A 35 -2.63 17.03 -24.32
CA LYS A 35 -2.70 16.00 -25.36
C LYS A 35 -2.52 14.60 -24.84
N SER A 36 -1.76 14.39 -23.76
CA SER A 36 -1.51 13.08 -23.19
C SER A 36 -1.16 13.16 -21.71
N VAL A 37 -1.53 12.13 -20.96
CA VAL A 37 -1.14 11.90 -19.55
C VAL A 37 -0.28 10.64 -19.41
N LYS A 38 0.33 10.17 -20.51
CA LYS A 38 1.25 9.04 -20.45
C LYS A 38 2.47 9.38 -19.61
N ILE A 39 2.90 8.43 -18.80
CA ILE A 39 4.18 8.52 -18.07
C ILE A 39 5.34 8.37 -19.04
N SER A 40 6.50 8.93 -18.69
CA SER A 40 7.71 8.83 -19.51
C SER A 40 8.24 7.40 -19.56
N ARG A 41 9.12 7.11 -20.54
CA ARG A 41 9.82 5.83 -20.63
C ARG A 41 11.03 5.74 -19.71
N ALA A 42 11.35 6.79 -18.95
CA ALA A 42 12.44 6.81 -17.99
C ALA A 42 12.23 5.77 -16.86
N GLY A 43 13.29 5.50 -16.10
CA GLY A 43 13.26 4.56 -14.99
C GLY A 43 13.06 3.12 -15.47
N VAL A 44 13.85 2.68 -16.44
CA VAL A 44 13.72 1.35 -17.09
C VAL A 44 13.78 0.20 -16.08
N TYR A 45 14.63 0.32 -15.08
CA TYR A 45 14.80 -0.69 -14.03
C TYR A 45 13.97 -0.37 -12.77
N LEU A 46 14.12 0.82 -12.20
CA LEU A 46 13.47 1.18 -10.94
C LEU A 46 11.93 1.20 -11.03
N LYS A 47 11.39 1.69 -12.13
CA LYS A 47 9.92 1.81 -12.29
C LYS A 47 9.18 0.46 -12.25
N PRO A 48 9.60 -0.61 -12.96
CA PRO A 48 8.96 -1.91 -12.87
C PRO A 48 8.94 -2.45 -11.44
N TYR A 49 10.07 -2.37 -10.73
CA TYR A 49 10.15 -2.82 -9.33
C TYR A 49 9.22 -2.04 -8.41
N LEU A 50 9.17 -0.71 -8.54
CA LEU A 50 8.27 0.10 -7.73
C LEU A 50 6.79 -0.18 -8.04
N VAL A 51 6.45 -0.51 -9.28
CA VAL A 51 5.09 -0.92 -9.64
C VAL A 51 4.76 -2.27 -9.00
N GLU A 52 5.68 -3.21 -9.00
CA GLU A 52 5.50 -4.52 -8.35
C GLU A 52 5.36 -4.37 -6.83
N VAL A 53 6.24 -3.57 -6.20
CA VAL A 53 6.11 -3.21 -4.78
C VAL A 53 4.75 -2.56 -4.48
N ALA A 54 4.26 -1.70 -5.37
CA ALA A 54 2.93 -1.11 -5.22
C ALA A 54 1.80 -2.15 -5.31
N HIS A 55 1.94 -3.18 -6.15
CA HIS A 55 0.99 -4.30 -6.20
C HIS A 55 0.99 -5.09 -4.88
N CYS A 56 2.16 -5.36 -4.31
CA CYS A 56 2.28 -6.02 -3.01
C CYS A 56 1.69 -5.16 -1.88
N ALA A 57 2.07 -3.89 -1.82
CA ALA A 57 1.59 -2.95 -0.79
C ALA A 57 0.07 -2.73 -0.81
N VAL A 58 -0.56 -2.80 -1.98
CA VAL A 58 -2.03 -2.71 -2.10
C VAL A 58 -2.72 -3.99 -1.62
N LYS A 59 -2.05 -5.15 -1.70
CA LYS A 59 -2.59 -6.44 -1.24
C LYS A 59 -2.29 -6.71 0.23
N ASP A 60 -1.45 -5.92 0.86
CA ASP A 60 -1.09 -6.08 2.26
C ASP A 60 -2.33 -5.85 3.15
N LYS A 61 -2.71 -6.90 3.88
CA LYS A 61 -3.84 -6.89 4.82
C LYS A 61 -3.44 -6.37 6.20
N THR A 62 -2.17 -6.43 6.54
CA THR A 62 -1.65 -5.97 7.83
C THR A 62 -1.57 -4.46 7.91
N ASN A 63 -1.22 -3.82 6.78
CA ASN A 63 -1.18 -2.37 6.66
C ASN A 63 -2.04 -1.86 5.49
N PRO A 64 -3.32 -1.53 5.71
CA PRO A 64 -4.25 -1.17 4.65
C PRO A 64 -4.05 0.24 4.08
N TYR A 65 -3.03 0.98 4.50
CA TYR A 65 -2.80 2.37 4.08
C TYR A 65 -2.79 2.54 2.56
N TYR A 66 -1.95 1.77 1.86
CA TYR A 66 -1.86 1.85 0.41
C TYR A 66 -3.08 1.27 -0.30
N ALA A 67 -3.72 0.24 0.27
CA ALA A 67 -4.96 -0.34 -0.26
C ALA A 67 -6.08 0.70 -0.34
N LYS A 68 -6.32 1.44 0.75
CA LYS A 68 -7.34 2.50 0.80
C LYS A 68 -7.03 3.66 -0.15
N LYS A 69 -5.76 4.09 -0.23
CA LYS A 69 -5.33 5.10 -1.20
C LYS A 69 -5.54 4.64 -2.63
N PHE A 70 -5.20 3.38 -2.92
CA PHE A 70 -5.42 2.77 -4.22
C PHE A 70 -6.91 2.75 -4.59
N GLU A 71 -7.78 2.31 -3.69
CA GLU A 71 -9.22 2.26 -3.93
C GLU A 71 -9.78 3.65 -4.31
N LYS A 72 -9.45 4.68 -3.51
CA LYS A 72 -9.86 6.07 -3.78
C LYS A 72 -9.39 6.58 -5.15
N ILE A 73 -8.17 6.24 -5.56
CA ILE A 73 -7.62 6.68 -6.84
C ILE A 73 -8.19 5.85 -7.99
N SER A 74 -8.33 4.52 -7.81
CA SER A 74 -8.78 3.61 -8.86
C SER A 74 -10.21 3.88 -9.29
N LYS A 75 -11.11 4.23 -8.37
CA LYS A 75 -12.50 4.65 -8.67
C LYS A 75 -12.55 5.84 -9.63
N ARG A 76 -11.61 6.77 -9.52
CA ARG A 76 -11.59 8.00 -10.32
C ARG A 76 -10.73 7.92 -11.59
N ARG A 77 -9.62 7.20 -11.55
CA ARG A 77 -8.58 7.23 -12.60
C ARG A 77 -8.31 5.88 -13.24
N GLY A 78 -8.91 4.81 -12.75
CA GLY A 78 -8.69 3.44 -13.18
C GLY A 78 -7.48 2.76 -12.53
N LYS A 79 -7.48 1.43 -12.50
CA LYS A 79 -6.51 0.60 -11.76
C LYS A 79 -5.05 0.85 -12.19
N LYS A 80 -4.76 0.87 -13.50
CA LYS A 80 -3.39 1.06 -14.01
C LYS A 80 -2.74 2.36 -13.52
N ARG A 81 -3.49 3.47 -13.57
CA ARG A 81 -3.02 4.77 -13.08
C ARG A 81 -2.91 4.82 -11.56
N ALA A 82 -3.79 4.10 -10.85
CA ALA A 82 -3.73 4.00 -9.41
C ALA A 82 -2.43 3.31 -8.94
N TYR A 83 -2.02 2.21 -9.56
CA TYR A 83 -0.74 1.55 -9.22
C TYR A 83 0.47 2.48 -9.43
N ILE A 84 0.51 3.22 -10.53
CA ILE A 84 1.58 4.22 -10.76
C ILE A 84 1.56 5.30 -9.68
N ALA A 85 0.39 5.75 -9.25
CA ALA A 85 0.27 6.73 -8.18
C ALA A 85 0.74 6.19 -6.83
N ILE A 86 0.47 4.92 -6.52
CA ILE A 86 0.99 4.27 -5.30
C ILE A 86 2.51 4.10 -5.40
N ALA A 87 3.05 3.61 -6.52
CA ALA A 87 4.49 3.49 -6.75
C ALA A 87 5.21 4.84 -6.54
N ARG A 88 4.62 5.93 -7.05
CA ARG A 88 5.13 7.29 -6.82
C ARG A 88 5.09 7.68 -5.34
N LYS A 89 4.02 7.38 -4.62
CA LYS A 89 3.92 7.66 -3.17
C LYS A 89 5.00 6.91 -2.38
N ILE A 90 5.25 5.66 -2.71
CA ILE A 90 6.31 4.85 -2.09
C ILE A 90 7.68 5.51 -2.34
N LEU A 91 7.98 5.91 -3.58
CA LEU A 91 9.25 6.57 -3.90
C LEU A 91 9.43 7.91 -3.18
N VAL A 92 8.35 8.71 -3.06
CA VAL A 92 8.35 9.95 -2.28
C VAL A 92 8.63 9.67 -0.80
N ALA A 93 8.04 8.64 -0.23
CA ALA A 93 8.30 8.24 1.16
C ALA A 93 9.77 7.85 1.34
N ILE A 94 10.32 7.01 0.46
CA ILE A 94 11.74 6.62 0.47
C ILE A 94 12.66 7.85 0.41
N TYR A 95 12.38 8.80 -0.48
CA TYR A 95 13.14 10.04 -0.58
C TYR A 95 13.18 10.81 0.74
N HIS A 96 12.02 11.00 1.40
CA HIS A 96 11.97 11.70 2.67
C HIS A 96 12.66 10.94 3.79
N MET A 97 12.48 9.63 3.88
CA MET A 97 13.17 8.79 4.87
C MET A 97 14.69 8.91 4.78
N PHE A 98 15.25 8.97 3.57
CA PHE A 98 16.70 9.16 3.39
C PHE A 98 17.18 10.56 3.74
N ILE A 99 16.36 11.59 3.52
CA ILE A 99 16.73 12.98 3.86
C ILE A 99 16.61 13.23 5.37
N THR A 100 15.51 12.80 5.98
CA THR A 100 15.23 13.11 7.39
C THR A 100 15.83 12.09 8.35
N GLY A 101 16.17 10.89 7.89
CA GLY A 101 16.56 9.76 8.74
C GLY A 101 15.40 9.17 9.56
N GLU A 102 14.17 9.66 9.34
CA GLU A 102 12.99 9.23 10.09
C GLU A 102 12.39 7.95 9.52
N VAL A 103 11.77 7.16 10.39
CA VAL A 103 10.99 6.00 9.99
C VAL A 103 9.71 6.46 9.28
N TRP A 104 9.24 5.66 8.32
CA TRP A 104 8.00 5.93 7.60
C TRP A 104 6.82 6.17 8.55
N ASN A 105 6.33 7.40 8.57
CA ASN A 105 5.17 7.83 9.35
C ASN A 105 4.38 8.88 8.55
N PRO A 106 3.43 8.48 7.71
CA PRO A 106 2.69 9.44 6.90
C PRO A 106 1.72 10.26 7.78
N ALA A 107 1.76 11.58 7.61
CA ALA A 107 0.93 12.52 8.39
C ALA A 107 -0.58 12.24 8.27
N ASP A 108 -1.02 11.55 7.22
CA ASP A 108 -2.42 11.18 7.01
C ASP A 108 -2.74 9.72 7.39
N LEU A 109 -1.87 9.06 8.18
CA LEU A 109 -2.07 7.67 8.61
C LEU A 109 -3.39 7.51 9.36
N ALA A 110 -3.66 8.35 10.34
CA ALA A 110 -4.88 8.32 11.14
C ALA A 110 -6.16 8.44 10.28
N SER A 111 -6.13 9.25 9.21
CA SER A 111 -7.28 9.39 8.30
C SER A 111 -7.52 8.16 7.40
N VAL A 112 -6.55 7.25 7.37
CA VAL A 112 -6.57 6.04 6.54
C VAL A 112 -6.77 4.79 7.40
N GLU A 113 -6.54 4.85 8.70
CA GLU A 113 -6.80 3.73 9.59
C GLU A 113 -8.29 3.36 9.57
N THR A 114 -8.55 2.07 9.54
CA THR A 114 -9.91 1.55 9.66
C THR A 114 -10.36 1.76 11.10
N PRO A 115 -11.56 2.35 11.34
CA PRO A 115 -12.13 2.39 12.68
C PRO A 115 -12.03 1.01 13.36
N ILE A 116 -11.77 1.00 14.65
CA ILE A 116 -11.65 -0.24 15.43
C ILE A 116 -12.87 -1.13 15.24
N GLU A 117 -14.05 -0.53 15.14
CA GLU A 117 -15.32 -1.22 14.89
C GLU A 117 -15.31 -2.02 13.58
N ASP A 118 -14.81 -1.42 12.50
CA ASP A 118 -14.71 -2.11 11.20
C ASP A 118 -13.66 -3.23 11.23
N ARG A 119 -12.57 -3.04 11.98
CA ARG A 119 -11.55 -4.08 12.20
C ARG A 119 -12.14 -5.25 12.98
N ILE A 120 -12.88 -4.98 14.06
CA ILE A 120 -13.58 -5.99 14.85
C ILE A 120 -14.59 -6.73 13.97
N LYS A 121 -15.40 -6.03 13.20
CA LYS A 121 -16.40 -6.62 12.28
C LYS A 121 -15.74 -7.55 11.26
N TYR A 122 -14.63 -7.12 10.65
CA TYR A 122 -13.89 -7.93 9.69
C TYR A 122 -13.31 -9.19 10.34
N THR A 123 -12.70 -9.03 11.53
CA THR A 123 -12.11 -10.16 12.28
C THR A 123 -13.18 -11.17 12.71
N LYS A 124 -14.34 -10.68 13.19
CA LYS A 124 -15.50 -11.55 13.51
C LYS A 124 -15.99 -12.33 12.30
N ASN A 125 -16.06 -11.70 11.13
CA ASN A 125 -16.47 -12.37 9.89
C ASN A 125 -15.47 -13.47 9.48
N ASN A 126 -14.18 -13.21 9.57
CA ASN A 126 -13.14 -14.19 9.28
C ASN A 126 -13.20 -15.36 10.27
N PHE A 127 -13.38 -15.07 11.55
CA PHE A 127 -13.56 -16.08 12.58
C PHE A 127 -14.77 -16.98 12.28
N ASN A 128 -15.91 -16.39 11.96
CA ASN A 128 -17.13 -17.13 11.60
C ASN A 128 -16.94 -18.00 10.35
N GLN A 129 -16.18 -17.55 9.36
CA GLN A 129 -15.87 -18.37 8.19
C GLN A 129 -14.96 -19.54 8.54
N SER A 130 -13.91 -19.31 9.33
CA SER A 130 -13.02 -20.37 9.80
C SER A 130 -13.74 -21.38 10.69
N PHE A 131 -14.62 -20.90 11.55
CA PHE A 131 -15.46 -21.73 12.40
C PHE A 131 -16.36 -22.67 11.58
N LYS A 132 -17.05 -22.14 10.57
CA LYS A 132 -17.86 -22.93 9.64
C LYS A 132 -17.03 -23.96 8.87
N GLN A 133 -15.82 -23.59 8.45
CA GLN A 133 -14.89 -24.50 7.80
C GLN A 133 -14.50 -25.67 8.71
N LEU A 134 -14.18 -25.41 9.97
CA LEU A 134 -13.82 -26.45 10.95
C LEU A 134 -14.98 -27.40 11.22
N LEU A 135 -16.22 -26.89 11.33
CA LEU A 135 -17.41 -27.73 11.43
C LEU A 135 -17.60 -28.61 10.19
N SER A 136 -17.35 -28.08 8.98
CA SER A 136 -17.47 -28.86 7.74
C SER A 136 -16.38 -29.94 7.61
N LEU A 137 -15.28 -29.82 8.32
CA LEU A 137 -14.21 -30.82 8.41
C LEU A 137 -14.47 -31.87 9.49
N GLY A 138 -15.61 -31.78 10.20
CA GLY A 138 -16.06 -32.81 11.17
C GLY A 138 -15.71 -32.53 12.62
N LEU A 139 -15.18 -31.33 12.95
CA LEU A 139 -15.02 -30.99 14.37
C LEU A 139 -16.38 -30.73 15.01
N THR A 140 -16.53 -31.14 16.24
CA THR A 140 -17.75 -30.88 17.03
C THR A 140 -17.72 -29.50 17.65
N SER A 141 -18.89 -28.96 17.98
CA SER A 141 -18.99 -27.65 18.66
C SER A 141 -18.27 -27.62 20.01
N GLU A 142 -18.22 -28.76 20.72
CA GLU A 142 -17.54 -28.88 22.01
C GLU A 142 -16.03 -28.78 21.84
N GLU A 143 -15.43 -29.49 20.88
CA GLU A 143 -14.00 -29.39 20.56
C GLU A 143 -13.57 -27.98 20.14
N LEU A 144 -14.43 -27.24 19.47
CA LEU A 144 -14.15 -25.88 19.07
C LEU A 144 -14.19 -24.93 20.28
N ILE A 145 -15.08 -25.12 21.23
CA ILE A 145 -15.13 -24.36 22.49
C ILE A 145 -13.87 -24.62 23.32
N ASP A 146 -13.42 -25.86 23.41
CA ASP A 146 -12.19 -26.22 24.12
C ASP A 146 -10.96 -25.58 23.48
N LEU A 147 -10.88 -25.57 22.15
CA LEU A 147 -9.81 -24.86 21.41
C LEU A 147 -9.79 -23.36 21.70
N ILE A 148 -10.95 -22.71 21.79
CA ILE A 148 -11.07 -21.29 22.13
C ILE A 148 -10.59 -21.05 23.56
N ASN A 149 -11.02 -21.85 24.52
CA ASN A 149 -10.66 -21.73 25.93
C ASN A 149 -9.16 -21.95 26.16
N GLN A 150 -8.54 -22.93 25.49
CA GLN A 150 -7.10 -23.17 25.53
C GLN A 150 -6.28 -22.00 25.01
N ASN A 151 -6.76 -21.31 23.97
CA ASN A 151 -6.08 -20.15 23.40
C ASN A 151 -6.34 -18.87 24.21
N ALA A 152 -7.51 -18.70 24.82
CA ALA A 152 -7.80 -17.58 25.70
C ALA A 152 -6.87 -17.55 26.93
N ASN A 153 -6.51 -18.72 27.48
CA ASN A 153 -5.60 -18.83 28.62
C ASN A 153 -4.10 -18.59 28.26
N LYS A 154 -3.76 -18.49 26.98
CA LYS A 154 -2.38 -18.23 26.51
C LYS A 154 -2.11 -16.77 26.18
N LEU A 155 -3.14 -15.91 26.19
CA LEU A 155 -2.96 -14.47 25.93
C LEU A 155 -2.38 -13.80 27.18
N PRO A 156 -1.25 -13.07 27.04
CA PRO A 156 -0.76 -12.23 28.14
C PRO A 156 -1.79 -11.13 28.42
N VAL A 157 -2.07 -10.94 29.69
CA VAL A 157 -2.89 -9.82 30.23
C VAL A 157 -2.15 -8.51 30.02
#